data_3860fc360663c597f6c3ddf03a41d878
#
_entry.id   3860fc360663c597f6c3ddf03a41d878
#
_cell.length_a   1.000
_cell.length_b   1.000
_cell.length_c   1.000
_cell.angle_alpha   90.00
_cell.angle_beta   90.00
_cell.angle_gamma   90.00
#
_symmetry.space_group_name_H-M   'P 1'
#
loop_
_entity.id
_entity.type
_entity.pdbx_description
1 polymer ?
#
loop_
_entity_poly.entity_id
_entity_poly.type
_entity_poly.pdbx_seq_one_letter_code
_entity_poly.pdbx_strand_id
1 'polypeptide(L)'
;MKYPFEADWDEIQADADRFVSAVFSSLASEFLVLPKGEGFVEYPVFEAGYEALKKATADFSAVSPERLLEVVTATPISLVVIRSILGFTPPEWGCLTTQRKGTEVTQGFVRSLDRKVRLQPLQPLRGDAAGRQRLKAMIEVACEIMQQACPEVGLGRVHRLQKADTSKGLETIRAMASIGAPYAMLLYERFLGRPFAGHRDSISQLIGDDLETPIEEILAAHGISFRKTKRAERIAGFDQAPDFIVPDEFIPKIVIEAKITQDDGTARDKVTRIQHLGQLSMAGAAGGQPKYEVIACIAGRGFGVRREDMRKMLLATRGKVFTLKTLSRLVDCSALKAFQTKTPGSLGALDPGKGASTPSTAF
;
A
#
# COMPACT_ATOMS: atom_id res chain seq x y z
N MET A 1 30.55 -12.50 8.15
CA MET A 1 30.23 -11.07 8.38
C MET A 1 29.44 -11.01 9.67
N LYS A 2 29.84 -10.18 10.66
CA LYS A 2 29.10 -10.03 11.93
C LYS A 2 27.93 -9.10 11.73
N TYR A 3 26.75 -9.51 12.11
CA TYR A 3 25.55 -8.67 12.04
C TYR A 3 25.43 -7.76 13.27
N PRO A 4 24.67 -6.64 13.20
CA PRO A 4 24.54 -5.71 14.31
C PRO A 4 23.90 -6.33 15.55
N PHE A 5 22.98 -7.26 15.39
CA PHE A 5 22.33 -7.95 16.51
C PHE A 5 23.25 -8.96 17.25
N GLU A 6 24.43 -9.24 16.71
CA GLU A 6 25.47 -10.10 17.30
C GLU A 6 26.55 -9.29 18.03
N ALA A 7 26.49 -7.96 17.92
CA ALA A 7 27.49 -7.04 18.48
C ALA A 7 27.00 -6.41 19.78
N ASP A 8 27.94 -6.02 20.62
CA ASP A 8 27.68 -5.22 21.81
C ASP A 8 27.37 -3.78 21.43
N TRP A 9 26.66 -3.07 22.31
CA TRP A 9 26.27 -1.69 22.07
C TRP A 9 27.45 -0.76 21.82
N ASP A 10 28.52 -0.92 22.57
CA ASP A 10 29.74 -0.08 22.41
C ASP A 10 30.39 -0.29 21.05
N GLU A 11 30.40 -1.53 20.55
CA GLU A 11 30.90 -1.87 19.21
C GLU A 11 30.06 -1.22 18.11
N ILE A 12 28.72 -1.19 18.28
CA ILE A 12 27.80 -0.54 17.34
C ILE A 12 28.00 0.96 17.33
N GLN A 13 28.17 1.60 18.50
CA GLN A 13 28.43 3.04 18.61
C GLN A 13 29.77 3.43 17.97
N ALA A 14 30.79 2.60 18.13
CA ALA A 14 32.12 2.84 17.59
C ALA A 14 32.16 2.80 16.05
N ASP A 15 31.42 1.89 15.41
CA ASP A 15 31.42 1.74 13.95
C ASP A 15 30.03 1.29 13.42
N ALA A 16 29.06 2.19 13.49
CA ALA A 16 27.71 1.92 12.98
C ALA A 16 27.70 1.71 11.46
N ASP A 17 28.60 2.33 10.69
CA ASP A 17 28.63 2.23 9.22
C ASP A 17 29.02 0.84 8.71
N ARG A 18 29.88 0.14 9.43
CA ARG A 18 30.19 -1.28 9.17
C ARG A 18 28.93 -2.12 9.26
N PHE A 19 28.12 -1.90 10.27
CA PHE A 19 26.88 -2.65 10.51
C PHE A 19 25.77 -2.27 9.53
N VAL A 20 25.69 -1.01 9.06
CA VAL A 20 24.82 -0.62 7.95
C VAL A 20 25.09 -1.49 6.72
N SER A 21 26.36 -1.71 6.38
CA SER A 21 26.73 -2.55 5.23
C SER A 21 26.32 -4.02 5.44
N ALA A 22 26.42 -4.52 6.68
CA ALA A 22 25.98 -5.87 7.01
C ALA A 22 24.46 -6.05 6.85
N VAL A 23 23.65 -5.09 7.30
CA VAL A 23 22.19 -5.12 7.10
C VAL A 23 21.85 -5.05 5.61
N PHE A 24 22.48 -4.13 4.87
CA PHE A 24 22.24 -3.98 3.43
C PHE A 24 22.51 -5.27 2.65
N SER A 25 23.58 -6.01 3.00
CA SER A 25 23.88 -7.29 2.36
C SER A 25 22.81 -8.38 2.61
N SER A 26 22.03 -8.24 3.66
CA SER A 26 20.95 -9.16 4.00
C SER A 26 19.58 -8.73 3.48
N LEU A 27 19.42 -7.49 3.01
CA LEU A 27 18.21 -7.06 2.33
C LEU A 27 18.07 -7.78 0.98
N ALA A 28 16.83 -8.06 0.58
CA ALA A 28 16.57 -8.57 -0.74
C ALA A 28 16.94 -7.51 -1.79
N SER A 29 17.75 -7.91 -2.77
CA SER A 29 18.09 -7.05 -3.91
C SER A 29 17.00 -7.02 -4.98
N GLU A 30 16.13 -8.03 -4.97
CA GLU A 30 15.03 -8.19 -5.90
C GLU A 30 13.78 -7.45 -5.44
N PHE A 31 12.93 -7.10 -6.39
CA PHE A 31 11.61 -6.58 -6.06
C PHE A 31 10.79 -7.68 -5.37
N LEU A 32 10.06 -7.31 -4.33
CA LEU A 32 9.05 -8.20 -3.77
C LEU A 32 7.96 -8.44 -4.83
N VAL A 33 7.58 -9.70 -4.99
CA VAL A 33 6.37 -10.03 -5.75
C VAL A 33 5.18 -9.63 -4.89
N LEU A 34 4.52 -8.53 -5.26
CA LEU A 34 3.37 -8.05 -4.51
C LEU A 34 2.16 -8.94 -4.78
N PRO A 35 1.41 -9.34 -3.74
CA PRO A 35 0.19 -10.09 -3.91
C PRO A 35 -0.86 -9.25 -4.63
N LYS A 36 -1.69 -9.88 -5.45
CA LYS A 36 -2.87 -9.24 -6.03
C LYS A 36 -3.89 -9.05 -4.91
N GLY A 37 -4.11 -7.82 -4.50
CA GLY A 37 -5.12 -7.49 -3.49
C GLY A 37 -6.54 -7.73 -3.98
N GLU A 38 -7.48 -7.84 -3.04
CA GLU A 38 -8.91 -7.95 -3.34
C GLU A 38 -9.36 -6.78 -4.23
N GLY A 39 -10.03 -7.07 -5.34
CA GLY A 39 -10.47 -6.08 -6.31
C GLY A 39 -9.33 -5.51 -7.18
N PHE A 40 -8.23 -6.25 -7.34
CA PHE A 40 -7.27 -5.94 -8.38
C PHE A 40 -7.93 -6.12 -9.75
N VAL A 41 -7.80 -5.11 -10.60
CA VAL A 41 -8.35 -5.12 -11.96
C VAL A 41 -7.22 -5.44 -12.92
N GLU A 42 -7.32 -6.57 -13.60
CA GLU A 42 -6.39 -6.98 -14.66
C GLU A 42 -6.59 -6.14 -15.93
N TYR A 43 -5.52 -5.97 -16.72
CA TYR A 43 -5.59 -5.18 -17.95
C TYR A 43 -6.70 -5.64 -18.91
N PRO A 44 -6.90 -6.96 -19.21
CA PRO A 44 -7.96 -7.39 -20.11
C PRO A 44 -9.37 -6.99 -19.64
N VAL A 45 -9.60 -6.97 -18.33
CA VAL A 45 -10.89 -6.54 -17.75
C VAL A 45 -11.07 -5.02 -17.90
N PHE A 46 -10.02 -4.25 -17.67
CA PHE A 46 -10.04 -2.80 -17.89
C PHE A 46 -10.26 -2.46 -19.36
N GLU A 47 -9.54 -3.15 -20.26
CA GLU A 47 -9.68 -3.01 -21.71
C GLU A 47 -11.09 -3.32 -22.18
N ALA A 48 -11.73 -4.38 -21.68
CA ALA A 48 -13.14 -4.69 -21.99
C ALA A 48 -14.06 -3.52 -21.63
N GLY A 49 -13.83 -2.85 -20.50
CA GLY A 49 -14.58 -1.64 -20.13
C GLY A 49 -14.31 -0.45 -21.06
N TYR A 50 -13.09 -0.29 -21.51
CA TYR A 50 -12.72 0.73 -22.48
C TYR A 50 -13.39 0.48 -23.84
N GLU A 51 -13.35 -0.74 -24.36
CA GLU A 51 -13.97 -1.11 -25.63
C GLU A 51 -15.50 -0.98 -25.58
N ALA A 52 -16.13 -1.37 -24.46
CA ALA A 52 -17.56 -1.15 -24.25
C ALA A 52 -17.91 0.35 -24.31
N LEU A 53 -17.11 1.20 -23.65
CA LEU A 53 -17.27 2.64 -23.64
C LEU A 53 -17.08 3.24 -25.05
N LYS A 54 -16.00 2.86 -25.73
CA LYS A 54 -15.68 3.28 -27.08
C LYS A 54 -16.80 2.93 -28.06
N LYS A 55 -17.30 1.71 -28.03
CA LYS A 55 -18.42 1.25 -28.85
C LYS A 55 -19.71 2.02 -28.58
N ALA A 56 -20.09 2.17 -27.31
CA ALA A 56 -21.33 2.85 -26.92
C ALA A 56 -21.33 4.34 -27.30
N THR A 57 -20.16 4.95 -27.40
CA THR A 57 -20.02 6.38 -27.73
C THR A 57 -19.61 6.63 -29.18
N ALA A 58 -19.59 5.61 -30.04
CA ALA A 58 -19.12 5.70 -31.42
C ALA A 58 -17.73 6.38 -31.50
N ASP A 59 -16.71 5.70 -30.94
CA ASP A 59 -15.33 6.20 -30.83
C ASP A 59 -15.24 7.59 -30.18
N PHE A 60 -16.00 7.82 -29.11
CA PHE A 60 -16.11 9.10 -28.40
C PHE A 60 -16.66 10.28 -29.23
N SER A 61 -17.29 9.99 -30.38
CA SER A 61 -17.93 11.00 -31.20
C SER A 61 -19.33 11.40 -30.69
N ALA A 62 -19.98 10.51 -29.97
CA ALA A 62 -21.35 10.69 -29.47
C ALA A 62 -21.42 10.45 -27.95
N VAL A 63 -20.65 11.21 -27.19
CA VAL A 63 -20.64 11.15 -25.71
C VAL A 63 -21.86 11.91 -25.18
N SER A 64 -22.72 11.21 -24.44
CA SER A 64 -23.83 11.82 -23.69
C SER A 64 -24.00 11.14 -22.32
N PRO A 65 -24.63 11.83 -21.35
CA PRO A 65 -24.89 11.25 -20.04
C PRO A 65 -25.66 9.94 -20.10
N GLU A 66 -26.66 9.85 -21.00
CA GLU A 66 -27.50 8.67 -21.14
C GLU A 66 -26.70 7.46 -21.62
N ARG A 67 -25.89 7.63 -22.68
CA ARG A 67 -25.02 6.57 -23.22
C ARG A 67 -23.97 6.13 -22.21
N LEU A 68 -23.33 7.06 -21.52
CA LEU A 68 -22.36 6.73 -20.49
C LEU A 68 -23.00 6.00 -19.30
N LEU A 69 -24.20 6.42 -18.89
CA LEU A 69 -24.93 5.76 -17.80
C LEU A 69 -25.33 4.34 -18.17
N GLU A 70 -25.81 4.13 -19.40
CA GLU A 70 -26.19 2.82 -19.92
C GLU A 70 -24.99 1.87 -19.91
N VAL A 71 -23.85 2.27 -20.50
CA VAL A 71 -22.67 1.41 -20.57
C VAL A 71 -22.08 1.14 -19.20
N VAL A 72 -22.02 2.12 -18.29
CA VAL A 72 -21.54 1.94 -16.93
C VAL A 72 -22.46 1.00 -16.14
N THR A 73 -23.75 1.05 -16.39
CA THR A 73 -24.70 0.14 -15.72
C THR A 73 -24.55 -1.29 -16.23
N ALA A 74 -24.37 -1.48 -17.54
CA ALA A 74 -24.21 -2.80 -18.17
C ALA A 74 -22.81 -3.39 -17.95
N THR A 75 -21.76 -2.56 -18.03
CA THR A 75 -20.33 -2.93 -17.91
C THR A 75 -19.67 -2.02 -16.90
N PRO A 76 -19.77 -2.31 -15.61
CA PRO A 76 -19.38 -1.37 -14.54
C PRO A 76 -17.95 -0.90 -14.56
N ILE A 77 -17.01 -1.71 -15.03
CA ILE A 77 -15.60 -1.33 -15.13
C ILE A 77 -15.39 -0.08 -16.00
N SER A 78 -16.31 0.22 -16.92
CA SER A 78 -16.32 1.46 -17.70
C SER A 78 -16.34 2.72 -16.82
N LEU A 79 -16.88 2.63 -15.59
CA LEU A 79 -16.81 3.73 -14.61
C LEU A 79 -15.36 4.04 -14.21
N VAL A 80 -14.54 3.00 -14.03
CA VAL A 80 -13.11 3.14 -13.71
C VAL A 80 -12.34 3.71 -14.90
N VAL A 81 -12.70 3.32 -16.12
CA VAL A 81 -12.13 3.88 -17.36
C VAL A 81 -12.45 5.38 -17.47
N ILE A 82 -13.71 5.78 -17.30
CA ILE A 82 -14.12 7.21 -17.29
C ILE A 82 -13.31 7.97 -16.23
N ARG A 83 -13.23 7.44 -15.02
CA ARG A 83 -12.44 8.04 -13.94
C ARG A 83 -10.97 8.22 -14.33
N SER A 84 -10.38 7.25 -15.04
CA SER A 84 -9.00 7.33 -15.52
C SER A 84 -8.81 8.40 -16.58
N ILE A 85 -9.76 8.58 -17.49
CA ILE A 85 -9.79 9.67 -18.46
C ILE A 85 -9.81 11.02 -17.72
N LEU A 86 -10.67 11.17 -16.71
CA LEU A 86 -10.77 12.39 -15.89
C LEU A 86 -9.52 12.59 -15.01
N GLY A 87 -8.83 11.52 -14.64
CA GLY A 87 -7.69 11.54 -13.73
C GLY A 87 -8.05 11.79 -12.27
N PHE A 88 -9.26 11.45 -11.84
CA PHE A 88 -9.75 11.64 -10.48
C PHE A 88 -9.62 10.39 -9.61
N THR A 89 -9.47 10.61 -8.32
CA THR A 89 -9.80 9.60 -7.31
C THR A 89 -11.32 9.55 -7.10
N PRO A 90 -11.87 8.44 -6.57
CA PRO A 90 -13.31 8.37 -6.30
C PRO A 90 -13.83 9.53 -5.42
N PRO A 91 -13.17 9.89 -4.30
CA PRO A 91 -13.60 11.03 -3.48
C PRO A 91 -13.55 12.40 -4.21
N GLU A 92 -12.54 12.64 -5.05
CA GLU A 92 -12.44 13.87 -5.83
C GLU A 92 -13.63 14.01 -6.79
N TRP A 93 -14.01 12.91 -7.46
CA TRP A 93 -15.17 12.92 -8.36
C TRP A 93 -16.48 13.14 -7.60
N GLY A 94 -16.69 12.46 -6.47
CA GLY A 94 -17.88 12.67 -5.63
C GLY A 94 -18.00 14.10 -5.12
N CYS A 95 -16.91 14.66 -4.60
CA CYS A 95 -16.87 16.04 -4.12
C CYS A 95 -17.24 17.04 -5.23
N LEU A 96 -16.63 16.91 -6.41
CA LEU A 96 -16.92 17.77 -7.54
C LEU A 96 -18.36 17.63 -8.04
N THR A 97 -18.92 16.41 -8.00
CA THR A 97 -20.32 16.16 -8.34
C THR A 97 -21.25 16.88 -7.39
N THR A 98 -21.00 16.78 -6.09
CA THR A 98 -21.81 17.49 -5.08
C THR A 98 -21.76 19.01 -5.32
N GLN A 99 -20.59 19.58 -5.59
CA GLN A 99 -20.42 21.01 -5.85
C GLN A 99 -21.15 21.49 -7.12
N ARG A 100 -21.12 20.71 -8.21
CA ARG A 100 -21.69 21.14 -9.49
C ARG A 100 -23.19 20.85 -9.64
N LYS A 101 -23.68 19.78 -9.05
CA LYS A 101 -25.07 19.32 -9.23
C LYS A 101 -25.96 19.51 -8.01
N GLY A 102 -25.39 19.86 -6.85
CA GLY A 102 -26.15 19.93 -5.60
C GLY A 102 -26.69 18.57 -5.10
N THR A 103 -26.39 17.48 -5.83
CA THR A 103 -26.73 16.13 -5.39
C THR A 103 -25.63 15.65 -4.43
N GLU A 104 -25.99 15.36 -3.19
CA GLU A 104 -25.02 14.88 -2.20
C GLU A 104 -24.43 13.51 -2.59
N VAL A 105 -23.14 13.50 -2.90
CA VAL A 105 -22.37 12.29 -3.22
C VAL A 105 -21.25 12.13 -2.19
N THR A 106 -21.54 11.36 -1.13
CA THR A 106 -20.62 11.17 -0.01
C THR A 106 -19.38 10.37 -0.38
N GLN A 107 -18.27 10.57 0.34
CA GLN A 107 -17.05 9.77 0.17
C GLN A 107 -17.30 8.27 0.40
N GLY A 108 -18.18 7.92 1.37
CA GLY A 108 -18.57 6.55 1.63
C GLY A 108 -19.24 5.91 0.42
N PHE A 109 -20.17 6.61 -0.22
CA PHE A 109 -20.86 6.12 -1.42
C PHE A 109 -19.87 5.86 -2.56
N VAL A 110 -19.00 6.82 -2.90
CA VAL A 110 -18.09 6.64 -4.05
C VAL A 110 -17.04 5.57 -3.82
N ARG A 111 -16.54 5.42 -2.58
CA ARG A 111 -15.61 4.34 -2.23
C ARG A 111 -16.28 2.97 -2.30
N SER A 112 -17.51 2.85 -1.80
CA SER A 112 -18.29 1.61 -1.88
C SER A 112 -18.62 1.25 -3.32
N LEU A 113 -18.99 2.22 -4.15
CA LEU A 113 -19.25 2.04 -5.57
C LEU A 113 -17.98 1.59 -6.31
N ASP A 114 -16.85 2.26 -6.09
CA ASP A 114 -15.57 1.89 -6.68
C ASP A 114 -15.14 0.47 -6.29
N ARG A 115 -15.25 0.12 -5.01
CA ARG A 115 -14.96 -1.24 -4.54
C ARG A 115 -15.89 -2.26 -5.20
N LYS A 116 -17.19 -2.02 -5.26
CA LYS A 116 -18.16 -2.90 -5.90
C LYS A 116 -17.81 -3.13 -7.37
N VAL A 117 -17.51 -2.07 -8.11
CA VAL A 117 -17.11 -2.14 -9.52
C VAL A 117 -15.84 -2.98 -9.69
N ARG A 118 -14.84 -2.83 -8.84
CA ARG A 118 -13.60 -3.61 -8.93
C ARG A 118 -13.78 -5.09 -8.55
N LEU A 119 -14.67 -5.39 -7.61
CA LEU A 119 -14.99 -6.77 -7.22
C LEU A 119 -15.85 -7.50 -8.24
N GLN A 120 -16.73 -6.77 -8.92
CA GLN A 120 -17.70 -7.31 -9.89
C GLN A 120 -17.67 -6.49 -11.19
N PRO A 121 -16.52 -6.45 -11.90
CA PRO A 121 -16.26 -5.46 -12.94
C PRO A 121 -17.15 -5.59 -14.18
N LEU A 122 -17.65 -6.77 -14.46
CA LEU A 122 -18.47 -7.09 -15.65
C LEU A 122 -19.92 -7.44 -15.31
N GLN A 123 -20.29 -7.44 -14.02
CA GLN A 123 -21.68 -7.74 -13.63
C GLN A 123 -22.50 -6.45 -13.57
N PRO A 124 -23.67 -6.38 -14.25
CA PRO A 124 -24.48 -5.17 -14.29
C PRO A 124 -24.75 -4.56 -12.91
N LEU A 125 -24.62 -3.24 -12.81
CA LEU A 125 -24.84 -2.53 -11.55
C LEU A 125 -26.31 -2.58 -11.16
N ARG A 126 -26.55 -3.09 -9.96
CA ARG A 126 -27.86 -3.01 -9.31
C ARG A 126 -27.76 -2.04 -8.13
N GLY A 127 -28.70 -1.14 -8.02
CA GLY A 127 -28.77 -0.14 -6.96
C GLY A 127 -30.18 0.38 -6.74
N ASP A 128 -30.40 0.98 -5.59
CA ASP A 128 -31.64 1.70 -5.27
C ASP A 128 -31.80 2.98 -6.08
N ALA A 129 -32.93 3.66 -5.95
CA ALA A 129 -33.21 4.89 -6.68
C ALA A 129 -32.21 6.02 -6.33
N ALA A 130 -31.84 6.15 -5.05
CA ALA A 130 -30.92 7.17 -4.59
C ALA A 130 -29.49 6.94 -5.14
N GLY A 131 -29.01 5.69 -5.13
CA GLY A 131 -27.71 5.32 -5.72
C GLY A 131 -27.66 5.57 -7.22
N ARG A 132 -28.73 5.26 -7.94
CA ARG A 132 -28.85 5.55 -9.38
C ARG A 132 -28.84 7.04 -9.66
N GLN A 133 -29.53 7.85 -8.85
CA GLN A 133 -29.53 9.30 -8.98
C GLN A 133 -28.11 9.89 -8.77
N ARG A 134 -27.39 9.43 -7.74
CA ARG A 134 -25.99 9.82 -7.47
C ARG A 134 -25.07 9.44 -8.63
N LEU A 135 -25.19 8.20 -9.13
CA LEU A 135 -24.42 7.74 -10.28
C LEU A 135 -24.71 8.58 -11.52
N LYS A 136 -25.98 8.88 -11.81
CA LYS A 136 -26.38 9.75 -12.92
C LYS A 136 -25.71 11.13 -12.81
N ALA A 137 -25.77 11.77 -11.64
CA ALA A 137 -25.13 13.06 -11.41
C ALA A 137 -23.60 13.01 -11.62
N MET A 138 -22.94 11.91 -11.18
CA MET A 138 -21.51 11.72 -11.43
C MET A 138 -21.20 11.60 -12.93
N ILE A 139 -22.01 10.89 -13.69
CA ILE A 139 -21.85 10.73 -15.14
C ILE A 139 -22.10 12.04 -15.88
N GLU A 140 -23.10 12.82 -15.49
CA GLU A 140 -23.34 14.17 -16.06
C GLU A 140 -22.12 15.08 -15.88
N VAL A 141 -21.52 15.11 -14.68
CA VAL A 141 -20.30 15.89 -14.40
C VAL A 141 -19.11 15.35 -15.22
N ALA A 142 -18.99 14.03 -15.41
CA ALA A 142 -17.97 13.48 -16.27
C ALA A 142 -18.09 13.95 -17.72
N CYS A 143 -19.31 13.95 -18.27
CA CYS A 143 -19.59 14.46 -19.61
C CYS A 143 -19.20 15.95 -19.74
N GLU A 144 -19.60 16.76 -18.79
CA GLU A 144 -19.26 18.21 -18.78
C GLU A 144 -17.74 18.40 -18.80
N ILE A 145 -16.99 17.68 -17.97
CA ILE A 145 -15.52 17.82 -17.89
C ILE A 145 -14.86 17.33 -19.19
N MET A 146 -15.31 16.23 -19.76
CA MET A 146 -14.77 15.74 -21.04
C MET A 146 -15.05 16.68 -22.21
N GLN A 147 -16.16 17.42 -22.17
CA GLN A 147 -16.51 18.42 -23.18
C GLN A 147 -15.73 19.74 -23.00
N GLN A 148 -15.30 20.04 -21.78
CA GLN A 148 -14.55 21.25 -21.50
C GLN A 148 -13.09 21.09 -21.92
N ALA A 149 -12.54 22.11 -22.57
CA ALA A 149 -11.09 22.20 -22.74
C ALA A 149 -10.41 22.42 -21.37
N CYS A 150 -9.16 22.01 -21.26
CA CYS A 150 -8.38 22.33 -20.07
C CYS A 150 -8.21 23.84 -19.96
N PRO A 151 -8.43 24.46 -18.79
CA PRO A 151 -8.20 25.89 -18.60
C PRO A 151 -6.77 26.28 -18.98
N GLU A 152 -6.59 27.40 -19.61
CA GLU A 152 -5.27 27.98 -19.83
C GLU A 152 -4.58 28.22 -18.48
N VAL A 153 -3.37 27.74 -18.36
CA VAL A 153 -2.57 27.88 -17.14
C VAL A 153 -1.44 28.85 -17.46
N GLY A 154 -1.27 29.86 -16.62
CA GLY A 154 -0.20 30.85 -16.79
C GLY A 154 1.19 30.21 -16.80
N LEU A 155 2.14 30.83 -17.50
CA LEU A 155 3.54 30.36 -17.56
C LEU A 155 4.11 30.08 -16.16
N GLY A 156 4.76 28.95 -16.02
CA GLY A 156 5.37 28.50 -14.75
C GLY A 156 4.41 27.84 -13.76
N ARG A 157 3.15 27.59 -14.13
CA ARG A 157 2.19 26.84 -13.32
C ARG A 157 1.76 25.57 -14.03
N VAL A 158 1.58 24.49 -13.27
CA VAL A 158 1.05 23.21 -13.75
C VAL A 158 -0.32 22.98 -13.11
N HIS A 159 -1.36 22.86 -13.92
CA HIS A 159 -2.69 22.55 -13.42
C HIS A 159 -2.76 21.08 -13.00
N ARG A 160 -3.11 20.82 -11.74
CA ARG A 160 -3.11 19.47 -11.19
C ARG A 160 -4.07 18.50 -11.90
N LEU A 161 -5.19 19.01 -12.40
CA LEU A 161 -6.19 18.22 -13.11
C LEU A 161 -5.97 18.19 -14.62
N GLN A 162 -4.95 18.89 -15.10
CA GLN A 162 -4.61 18.91 -16.51
C GLN A 162 -4.13 17.53 -16.93
N LYS A 163 -4.82 16.93 -17.89
CA LYS A 163 -4.47 15.67 -18.51
C LYS A 163 -4.36 15.88 -20.02
N ALA A 164 -3.44 15.15 -20.64
CA ALA A 164 -3.20 15.27 -22.08
C ALA A 164 -4.46 15.05 -22.91
N ASP A 165 -5.29 14.12 -22.49
CA ASP A 165 -6.57 13.77 -23.10
C ASP A 165 -7.70 14.74 -22.76
N THR A 166 -7.45 15.74 -21.94
CA THR A 166 -8.43 16.76 -21.57
C THR A 166 -8.05 18.18 -22.03
N SER A 167 -6.88 18.37 -22.65
CA SER A 167 -6.44 19.71 -23.10
C SER A 167 -7.41 20.35 -24.08
N LYS A 168 -7.97 19.56 -24.99
CA LYS A 168 -9.06 19.94 -25.89
C LYS A 168 -10.33 19.09 -25.68
N GLY A 169 -10.48 18.51 -24.50
CA GLY A 169 -11.61 17.68 -24.14
C GLY A 169 -11.81 16.49 -25.10
N LEU A 170 -13.02 16.34 -25.63
CA LEU A 170 -13.39 15.23 -26.51
C LEU A 170 -12.56 15.15 -27.79
N GLU A 171 -12.07 16.27 -28.33
CA GLU A 171 -11.21 16.26 -29.52
C GLU A 171 -9.93 15.47 -29.23
N THR A 172 -9.29 15.72 -28.09
CA THR A 172 -8.09 15.00 -27.68
C THR A 172 -8.40 13.52 -27.39
N ILE A 173 -9.51 13.21 -26.74
CA ILE A 173 -9.91 11.82 -26.45
C ILE A 173 -10.09 11.01 -27.74
N ARG A 174 -10.77 11.60 -28.74
CA ARG A 174 -10.96 10.99 -30.07
C ARG A 174 -9.63 10.76 -30.78
N ALA A 175 -8.76 11.77 -30.78
CA ALA A 175 -7.45 11.67 -31.39
C ALA A 175 -6.64 10.54 -30.73
N MET A 176 -6.62 10.45 -29.40
CA MET A 176 -5.94 9.39 -28.68
C MET A 176 -6.53 8.00 -28.98
N ALA A 177 -7.85 7.89 -29.10
CA ALA A 177 -8.53 6.63 -29.44
C ALA A 177 -8.26 6.17 -30.89
N SER A 178 -7.90 7.09 -31.81
CA SER A 178 -7.59 6.79 -33.21
C SER A 178 -6.12 6.52 -33.48
N ILE A 179 -5.21 6.86 -32.58
CA ILE A 179 -3.79 6.61 -32.72
C ILE A 179 -3.51 5.12 -32.53
N GLY A 180 -2.56 4.54 -33.28
CA GLY A 180 -2.21 3.13 -33.23
C GLY A 180 -1.63 2.63 -31.91
N ALA A 181 -1.24 3.52 -30.97
CA ALA A 181 -0.93 3.14 -29.59
C ALA A 181 -2.21 2.81 -28.82
N PRO A 182 -2.27 1.73 -28.02
CA PRO A 182 -3.48 1.37 -27.27
C PRO A 182 -3.79 2.43 -26.20
N TYR A 183 -4.80 3.25 -26.44
CA TYR A 183 -5.21 4.26 -25.46
C TYR A 183 -5.69 3.64 -24.14
N ALA A 184 -6.33 2.45 -24.22
CA ALA A 184 -6.67 1.66 -23.04
C ALA A 184 -5.45 1.37 -22.14
N MET A 185 -4.28 1.06 -22.73
CA MET A 185 -3.04 0.80 -21.98
C MET A 185 -2.58 2.07 -21.23
N LEU A 186 -2.58 3.23 -21.88
CA LEU A 186 -2.21 4.50 -21.24
C LEU A 186 -3.16 4.86 -20.08
N LEU A 187 -4.45 4.60 -20.25
CA LEU A 187 -5.44 4.79 -19.19
C LEU A 187 -5.26 3.79 -18.05
N TYR A 188 -4.88 2.56 -18.36
CA TYR A 188 -4.60 1.53 -17.36
C TYR A 188 -3.36 1.88 -16.53
N GLU A 189 -2.28 2.33 -17.15
CA GLU A 189 -1.09 2.85 -16.44
C GLU A 189 -1.46 4.02 -15.52
N ARG A 190 -2.31 4.93 -15.98
CA ARG A 190 -2.83 6.01 -15.14
C ARG A 190 -3.70 5.50 -14.00
N PHE A 191 -4.52 4.47 -14.24
CA PHE A 191 -5.34 3.83 -13.23
C PHE A 191 -4.50 3.16 -12.14
N LEU A 192 -3.44 2.43 -12.50
CA LEU A 192 -2.51 1.83 -11.55
C LEU A 192 -1.71 2.88 -10.76
N GLY A 193 -1.49 4.04 -11.32
CA GLY A 193 -0.81 5.14 -10.68
C GLY A 193 -1.66 5.83 -9.60
N ARG A 194 -1.97 7.09 -9.81
CA ARG A 194 -2.62 7.93 -8.78
C ARG A 194 -4.08 7.60 -8.46
N PRO A 195 -4.97 7.36 -9.45
CA PRO A 195 -6.38 7.08 -9.14
C PRO A 195 -6.61 5.75 -8.43
N PHE A 196 -5.57 4.93 -8.31
CA PHE A 196 -5.65 3.59 -7.72
C PHE A 196 -5.21 3.52 -6.26
N ALA A 197 -5.37 4.58 -5.50
CA ALA A 197 -5.05 4.62 -4.08
C ALA A 197 -5.72 3.48 -3.28
N GLY A 198 -6.97 3.14 -3.62
CA GLY A 198 -7.71 2.08 -2.94
C GLY A 198 -7.11 0.68 -3.08
N HIS A 199 -6.47 0.37 -4.22
CA HIS A 199 -5.72 -0.89 -4.35
C HIS A 199 -4.48 -0.89 -3.46
N ARG A 200 -3.72 0.19 -3.50
CA ARG A 200 -2.54 0.35 -2.65
C ARG A 200 -2.88 0.15 -1.17
N ASP A 201 -4.03 0.66 -0.73
CA ASP A 201 -4.51 0.46 0.65
C ASP A 201 -4.90 -1.01 0.91
N SER A 202 -5.52 -1.70 -0.06
CA SER A 202 -5.90 -3.12 0.09
C SER A 202 -4.71 -4.07 0.12
N ILE A 203 -3.68 -3.83 -0.69
CA ILE A 203 -2.46 -4.65 -0.67
C ILE A 203 -1.50 -4.26 0.45
N SER A 204 -1.63 -3.06 1.02
CA SER A 204 -0.75 -2.61 2.11
C SER A 204 -0.83 -3.52 3.33
N GLN A 205 -2.02 -4.05 3.63
CA GLN A 205 -2.20 -5.02 4.72
C GLN A 205 -1.56 -6.37 4.36
N LEU A 206 -1.83 -6.89 3.15
CA LEU A 206 -1.22 -8.15 2.69
C LEU A 206 0.31 -8.09 2.67
N ILE A 207 0.88 -6.94 2.26
CA ILE A 207 2.33 -6.73 2.30
C ILE A 207 2.84 -6.69 3.76
N GLY A 208 2.06 -6.11 4.69
CA GLY A 208 2.38 -6.14 6.12
C GLY A 208 2.42 -7.56 6.65
N ASP A 209 1.43 -8.37 6.31
CA ASP A 209 1.30 -9.76 6.71
C ASP A 209 2.49 -10.62 6.24
N ASP A 210 3.12 -10.31 5.09
CA ASP A 210 4.30 -11.01 4.56
C ASP A 210 5.52 -10.95 5.50
N LEU A 211 5.58 -9.99 6.43
CA LEU A 211 6.64 -9.90 7.43
C LEU A 211 6.12 -10.21 8.84
N GLU A 212 4.91 -9.79 9.17
CA GLU A 212 4.32 -10.01 10.48
C GLU A 212 4.02 -11.49 10.75
N THR A 213 3.52 -12.22 9.75
CA THR A 213 3.21 -13.67 9.88
C THR A 213 4.44 -14.51 10.25
N PRO A 214 5.59 -14.40 9.57
CA PRO A 214 6.80 -15.12 9.99
C PRO A 214 7.28 -14.75 11.40
N ILE A 215 7.14 -13.48 11.82
CA ILE A 215 7.48 -13.08 13.20
C ILE A 215 6.57 -13.78 14.19
N GLU A 216 5.25 -13.76 13.95
CA GLU A 216 4.25 -14.41 14.79
C GLU A 216 4.49 -15.92 14.92
N GLU A 217 4.79 -16.58 13.79
CA GLU A 217 5.13 -18.02 13.77
C GLU A 217 6.38 -18.33 14.59
N ILE A 218 7.43 -17.50 14.48
CA ILE A 218 8.66 -17.65 15.27
C ILE A 218 8.38 -17.50 16.76
N LEU A 219 7.65 -16.46 17.17
CA LEU A 219 7.30 -16.23 18.57
C LEU A 219 6.47 -17.39 19.13
N ALA A 220 5.47 -17.84 18.38
CA ALA A 220 4.60 -18.96 18.77
C ALA A 220 5.37 -20.29 18.87
N ALA A 221 6.26 -20.59 17.90
CA ALA A 221 7.08 -21.80 17.89
C ALA A 221 7.99 -21.89 19.13
N HIS A 222 8.50 -20.75 19.62
CA HIS A 222 9.32 -20.66 20.81
C HIS A 222 8.51 -20.56 22.12
N GLY A 223 7.18 -20.55 22.04
CA GLY A 223 6.28 -20.42 23.20
C GLY A 223 6.40 -19.08 23.90
N ILE A 224 6.74 -18.03 23.17
CA ILE A 224 6.86 -16.67 23.68
C ILE A 224 5.48 -16.03 23.69
N SER A 225 5.04 -15.54 24.86
CA SER A 225 3.80 -14.76 24.97
C SER A 225 3.99 -13.38 24.34
N PHE A 226 3.05 -12.93 23.54
CA PHE A 226 3.07 -11.62 22.92
C PHE A 226 1.66 -11.07 22.67
N ARG A 227 1.58 -9.77 22.55
CA ARG A 227 0.41 -9.02 22.11
C ARG A 227 0.67 -8.50 20.69
N LYS A 228 -0.04 -9.01 19.69
CA LYS A 228 -0.09 -8.41 18.35
C LYS A 228 -1.10 -7.27 18.34
N THR A 229 -0.72 -6.10 17.88
CA THR A 229 -1.60 -4.92 17.85
C THR A 229 -2.36 -4.82 16.54
N LYS A 230 -3.48 -4.13 16.56
CA LYS A 230 -4.27 -3.85 15.36
C LYS A 230 -3.89 -2.49 14.79
N ARG A 231 -4.15 -2.29 13.50
CA ARG A 231 -3.91 -1.01 12.82
C ARG A 231 -4.63 0.14 13.57
N ALA A 232 -3.86 1.20 13.87
CA ALA A 232 -4.34 2.39 14.58
C ALA A 232 -4.89 2.11 16.00
N GLU A 233 -4.51 1.00 16.61
CA GLU A 233 -4.83 0.71 18.00
C GLU A 233 -4.11 1.70 18.92
N ARG A 234 -4.77 2.08 20.02
CA ARG A 234 -4.18 2.94 21.05
C ARG A 234 -3.79 2.10 22.24
N ILE A 235 -2.53 2.13 22.61
CA ILE A 235 -1.99 1.44 23.78
C ILE A 235 -1.34 2.48 24.69
N ALA A 236 -1.62 2.41 25.99
CA ALA A 236 -1.06 3.33 26.97
C ALA A 236 0.48 3.29 26.92
N GLY A 237 1.12 4.46 26.92
CA GLY A 237 2.57 4.59 26.85
C GLY A 237 3.15 4.62 25.44
N PHE A 238 2.33 4.47 24.39
CA PHE A 238 2.75 4.59 22.99
C PHE A 238 1.83 5.56 22.23
N ASP A 239 2.40 6.53 21.55
CA ASP A 239 1.62 7.44 20.67
C ASP A 239 1.02 6.65 19.49
N GLN A 240 1.76 5.66 19.03
CA GLN A 240 1.32 4.66 18.08
C GLN A 240 1.79 3.30 18.58
N ALA A 241 0.88 2.34 18.69
CA ALA A 241 1.20 1.00 19.14
C ALA A 241 2.23 0.33 18.22
N PRO A 242 3.29 -0.31 18.76
CA PRO A 242 4.20 -1.16 17.97
C PRO A 242 3.46 -2.40 17.48
N ASP A 243 3.96 -3.07 16.43
CA ASP A 243 3.26 -4.20 15.82
C ASP A 243 3.17 -5.41 16.79
N PHE A 244 4.22 -5.65 17.61
CA PHE A 244 4.19 -6.68 18.65
C PHE A 244 4.77 -6.15 19.97
N ILE A 245 4.20 -6.60 21.09
CA ILE A 245 4.64 -6.27 22.46
C ILE A 245 4.84 -7.59 23.23
N VAL A 246 5.97 -7.74 23.90
CA VAL A 246 6.32 -8.94 24.66
C VAL A 246 6.62 -8.55 26.11
N PRO A 247 6.07 -9.27 27.11
CA PRO A 247 5.10 -10.34 26.98
C PRO A 247 3.66 -9.83 26.72
N ASP A 248 3.34 -8.58 27.14
CA ASP A 248 2.04 -7.95 27.04
C ASP A 248 2.15 -6.41 27.09
N GLU A 249 1.03 -5.70 26.92
CA GLU A 249 0.97 -4.25 26.88
C GLU A 249 1.09 -3.57 28.27
N PHE A 250 0.94 -4.31 29.36
CA PHE A 250 0.97 -3.75 30.72
C PHE A 250 2.38 -3.58 31.24
N ILE A 251 3.25 -4.54 30.92
CA ILE A 251 4.67 -4.54 31.37
C ILE A 251 5.55 -4.88 30.14
N PRO A 252 5.63 -4.00 29.14
CA PRO A 252 6.41 -4.26 27.94
C PRO A 252 7.89 -4.42 28.28
N LYS A 253 8.50 -5.50 27.80
CA LYS A 253 9.94 -5.77 27.90
C LYS A 253 10.63 -5.73 26.56
N ILE A 254 9.89 -6.05 25.50
CA ILE A 254 10.38 -5.98 24.12
C ILE A 254 9.24 -5.48 23.25
N VAL A 255 9.55 -4.61 22.32
CA VAL A 255 8.65 -4.19 21.26
C VAL A 255 9.26 -4.49 19.90
N ILE A 256 8.45 -5.02 18.99
CA ILE A 256 8.88 -5.33 17.62
C ILE A 256 8.07 -4.47 16.65
N GLU A 257 8.77 -3.80 15.77
CA GLU A 257 8.18 -3.02 14.67
C GLU A 257 8.56 -3.67 13.35
N ALA A 258 7.55 -4.13 12.60
CA ALA A 258 7.69 -4.80 11.31
C ALA A 258 7.39 -3.82 10.18
N LYS A 259 8.33 -3.57 9.27
CA LYS A 259 8.15 -2.60 8.18
C LYS A 259 8.68 -3.10 6.85
N ILE A 260 7.82 -3.03 5.83
CA ILE A 260 8.19 -3.34 4.45
C ILE A 260 8.07 -2.08 3.60
N THR A 261 9.07 -1.80 2.76
CA THR A 261 8.99 -0.72 1.77
C THR A 261 9.84 -0.98 0.53
N GLN A 262 9.28 -0.63 -0.62
CA GLN A 262 9.94 -0.74 -1.92
C GLN A 262 10.55 0.59 -2.38
N ASP A 263 10.03 1.72 -1.90
CA ASP A 263 10.52 3.04 -2.24
C ASP A 263 11.22 3.72 -1.05
N ASP A 264 12.20 4.57 -1.35
CA ASP A 264 12.98 5.29 -0.37
C ASP A 264 12.23 6.47 0.27
N GLY A 265 11.20 6.99 -0.40
CA GLY A 265 10.39 8.10 0.12
C GLY A 265 9.63 7.69 1.38
N THR A 266 9.02 6.50 1.37
CA THR A 266 8.30 5.97 2.53
C THR A 266 9.21 5.32 3.58
N ALA A 267 10.44 4.95 3.22
CA ALA A 267 11.41 4.38 4.17
C ALA A 267 11.71 5.33 5.33
N ARG A 268 11.85 6.62 5.06
CA ARG A 268 12.16 7.65 6.06
C ARG A 268 11.11 7.72 7.18
N ASP A 269 9.82 7.71 6.81
CA ASP A 269 8.74 7.78 7.79
C ASP A 269 8.75 6.55 8.71
N LYS A 270 9.05 5.37 8.13
CA LYS A 270 9.16 4.11 8.88
C LYS A 270 10.36 4.11 9.83
N VAL A 271 11.49 4.66 9.40
CA VAL A 271 12.67 4.85 10.26
C VAL A 271 12.38 5.82 11.40
N THR A 272 11.71 6.94 11.12
CA THR A 272 11.32 7.92 12.14
C THR A 272 10.47 7.28 13.23
N ARG A 273 9.56 6.38 12.86
CA ARG A 273 8.73 5.64 13.80
C ARG A 273 9.57 4.72 14.72
N ILE A 274 10.54 3.98 14.16
CA ILE A 274 11.44 3.14 14.94
C ILE A 274 12.32 3.99 15.88
N GLN A 275 12.80 5.14 15.39
CA GLN A 275 13.53 6.08 16.22
C GLN A 275 12.71 6.58 17.41
N HIS A 276 11.43 6.91 17.18
CA HIS A 276 10.54 7.33 18.24
C HIS A 276 10.35 6.24 19.31
N LEU A 277 10.16 4.97 18.93
CA LEU A 277 10.13 3.85 19.86
C LEU A 277 11.43 3.73 20.67
N GLY A 278 12.58 3.90 20.01
CA GLY A 278 13.88 3.94 20.68
C GLY A 278 13.97 5.08 21.71
N GLN A 279 13.52 6.27 21.38
CA GLN A 279 13.47 7.42 22.29
C GLN A 279 12.54 7.15 23.48
N LEU A 280 11.35 6.61 23.25
CA LEU A 280 10.40 6.23 24.30
C LEU A 280 11.02 5.17 25.24
N SER A 281 11.76 4.19 24.71
CA SER A 281 12.42 3.17 25.53
C SER A 281 13.47 3.76 26.47
N MET A 282 14.14 4.83 26.07
CA MET A 282 15.15 5.55 26.85
C MET A 282 14.58 6.62 27.78
N ALA A 283 13.36 7.09 27.55
CA ALA A 283 12.75 8.17 28.33
C ALA A 283 12.56 7.78 29.80
N GLY A 284 13.27 8.44 30.70
CA GLY A 284 13.28 8.15 32.15
C GLY A 284 13.96 6.82 32.51
N ALA A 285 14.81 6.28 31.65
CA ALA A 285 15.59 5.08 31.91
C ALA A 285 16.68 5.36 32.97
N ALA A 286 16.74 4.53 34.01
CA ALA A 286 17.77 4.60 35.01
C ALA A 286 19.05 3.93 34.52
N GLY A 287 20.21 4.57 34.76
CA GLY A 287 21.52 3.96 34.43
C GLY A 287 21.79 3.75 32.94
N GLY A 288 21.10 4.47 32.04
CA GLY A 288 21.33 4.38 30.60
C GLY A 288 20.83 3.07 29.94
N GLN A 289 20.10 2.24 30.66
CA GLN A 289 19.49 1.02 30.13
C GLN A 289 18.05 1.30 29.66
N PRO A 290 17.64 0.81 28.47
CA PRO A 290 16.28 1.00 27.99
C PRO A 290 15.25 0.27 28.86
N LYS A 291 14.04 0.83 28.98
CA LYS A 291 12.91 0.19 29.69
C LYS A 291 12.46 -1.11 29.04
N TYR A 292 12.56 -1.14 27.71
CA TYR A 292 12.28 -2.30 26.88
C TYR A 292 13.21 -2.30 25.65
N GLU A 293 13.50 -3.49 25.14
CA GLU A 293 14.26 -3.64 23.90
C GLU A 293 13.39 -3.28 22.70
N VAL A 294 13.94 -2.51 21.75
CA VAL A 294 13.27 -2.20 20.48
C VAL A 294 13.91 -3.02 19.37
N ILE A 295 13.10 -3.80 18.70
CA ILE A 295 13.51 -4.63 17.57
C ILE A 295 12.84 -4.10 16.30
N ALA A 296 13.63 -3.90 15.25
CA ALA A 296 13.15 -3.58 13.92
C ALA A 296 13.27 -4.81 13.02
N CYS A 297 12.16 -5.28 12.49
CA CYS A 297 12.13 -6.26 11.42
C CYS A 297 11.80 -5.54 10.11
N ILE A 298 12.68 -5.61 9.12
CA ILE A 298 12.57 -4.83 7.89
C ILE A 298 12.68 -5.70 6.65
N ALA A 299 11.93 -5.33 5.62
CA ALA A 299 12.01 -5.94 4.31
C ALA A 299 11.81 -4.91 3.19
N GLY A 300 12.25 -5.27 2.00
CA GLY A 300 12.14 -4.44 0.82
C GLY A 300 13.35 -3.53 0.58
N ARG A 301 13.63 -3.27 -0.70
CA ARG A 301 14.83 -2.56 -1.15
C ARG A 301 14.84 -1.07 -0.79
N GLY A 302 13.68 -0.47 -0.47
CA GLY A 302 13.59 0.94 -0.09
C GLY A 302 14.46 1.29 1.12
N PHE A 303 14.67 0.34 2.04
CA PHE A 303 15.60 0.52 3.16
C PHE A 303 17.08 0.48 2.75
N GLY A 304 17.43 -0.14 1.62
CA GLY A 304 18.81 -0.30 1.15
C GLY A 304 19.38 0.92 0.42
N VAL A 305 18.64 2.02 0.31
CA VAL A 305 19.03 3.19 -0.47
C VAL A 305 19.74 4.25 0.39
N ARG A 306 19.33 4.41 1.64
CA ARG A 306 19.77 5.51 2.51
C ARG A 306 20.57 5.01 3.70
N ARG A 307 21.89 5.11 3.62
CA ARG A 307 22.81 4.69 4.70
C ARG A 307 22.54 5.40 6.02
N GLU A 308 22.30 6.71 5.99
CA GLU A 308 22.05 7.49 7.19
C GLU A 308 20.76 7.10 7.91
N ASP A 309 19.70 6.78 7.17
CA ASP A 309 18.44 6.31 7.76
C ASP A 309 18.63 4.93 8.42
N MET A 310 19.40 4.04 7.79
CA MET A 310 19.76 2.75 8.39
C MET A 310 20.62 2.93 9.63
N ARG A 311 21.60 3.83 9.60
CA ARG A 311 22.43 4.16 10.76
C ARG A 311 21.58 4.64 11.95
N LYS A 312 20.62 5.53 11.70
CA LYS A 312 19.67 5.99 12.72
C LYS A 312 18.84 4.86 13.31
N MET A 313 18.37 3.94 12.47
CA MET A 313 17.63 2.76 12.89
C MET A 313 18.50 1.85 13.78
N LEU A 314 19.73 1.56 13.38
CA LEU A 314 20.67 0.77 14.17
C LEU A 314 20.92 1.38 15.56
N LEU A 315 21.10 2.68 15.63
CA LEU A 315 21.28 3.37 16.90
C LEU A 315 20.02 3.34 17.78
N ALA A 316 18.85 3.55 17.19
CA ALA A 316 17.58 3.54 17.90
C ALA A 316 17.21 2.16 18.48
N THR A 317 17.60 1.08 17.80
CA THR A 317 17.34 -0.30 18.20
C THR A 317 18.52 -0.95 18.94
N ARG A 318 19.59 -0.21 19.18
CA ARG A 318 20.85 -0.74 19.73
C ARG A 318 21.35 -1.97 18.96
N GLY A 319 21.19 -1.94 17.63
CA GLY A 319 21.61 -2.99 16.71
C GLY A 319 20.60 -4.09 16.45
N LYS A 320 19.44 -4.09 17.09
CA LYS A 320 18.43 -5.13 16.90
C LYS A 320 17.60 -4.88 15.62
N VAL A 321 18.27 -5.00 14.47
CA VAL A 321 17.68 -4.88 13.13
C VAL A 321 17.80 -6.22 12.42
N PHE A 322 16.65 -6.81 12.06
CA PHE A 322 16.55 -8.08 11.35
C PHE A 322 15.90 -7.88 9.99
N THR A 323 16.34 -8.67 9.02
CA THR A 323 15.74 -8.75 7.68
C THR A 323 15.10 -10.13 7.50
N LEU A 324 14.31 -10.33 6.45
CA LEU A 324 13.75 -11.66 6.15
C LEU A 324 14.81 -12.75 6.13
N LYS A 325 16.02 -12.47 5.62
CA LYS A 325 17.13 -13.45 5.58
C LYS A 325 17.73 -13.75 6.95
N THR A 326 17.57 -12.89 7.93
CA THR A 326 18.14 -13.03 9.26
C THR A 326 17.09 -13.26 10.34
N LEU A 327 15.81 -13.35 9.96
CA LEU A 327 14.68 -13.44 10.88
C LEU A 327 14.75 -14.73 11.75
N SER A 328 15.31 -15.81 11.24
CA SER A 328 15.55 -17.04 12.01
C SER A 328 16.44 -16.85 13.25
N ARG A 329 17.22 -15.75 13.29
CA ARG A 329 18.10 -15.39 14.43
C ARG A 329 17.38 -14.48 15.45
N LEU A 330 16.12 -14.14 15.22
CA LEU A 330 15.36 -13.16 16.00
C LEU A 330 15.37 -13.47 17.50
N VAL A 331 15.06 -14.70 17.87
CA VAL A 331 14.97 -15.13 19.28
C VAL A 331 16.37 -15.24 19.90
N ASP A 332 17.29 -15.92 19.22
CA ASP A 332 18.63 -16.21 19.77
C ASP A 332 19.48 -14.95 19.97
N CYS A 333 19.25 -13.90 19.17
CA CYS A 333 20.06 -12.70 19.16
C CYS A 333 19.35 -11.47 19.75
N SER A 334 18.31 -11.68 20.55
CA SER A 334 17.57 -10.61 21.24
C SER A 334 17.17 -11.04 22.65
N ALA A 335 16.60 -10.12 23.43
CA ALA A 335 16.06 -10.41 24.75
C ALA A 335 14.87 -11.38 24.72
N LEU A 336 14.30 -11.69 23.55
CA LEU A 336 13.25 -12.71 23.37
C LEU A 336 13.67 -14.08 23.90
N LYS A 337 14.96 -14.40 23.87
CA LYS A 337 15.51 -15.64 24.39
C LYS A 337 15.15 -15.88 25.86
N ALA A 338 15.06 -14.83 26.66
CA ALA A 338 14.68 -14.94 28.09
C ALA A 338 13.18 -15.25 28.31
N PHE A 339 12.34 -15.09 27.27
CA PHE A 339 10.90 -15.35 27.31
C PHE A 339 10.49 -16.67 26.66
N GLN A 340 11.47 -17.45 26.18
CA GLN A 340 11.26 -18.72 25.54
C GLN A 340 10.80 -19.77 26.56
N THR A 341 9.66 -20.41 26.32
CA THR A 341 9.11 -21.48 27.18
C THR A 341 9.20 -22.87 26.54
N LYS A 342 9.47 -22.93 25.22
CA LYS A 342 9.67 -24.16 24.46
C LYS A 342 10.98 -24.09 23.70
N THR A 343 11.77 -25.18 23.75
CA THR A 343 12.90 -25.35 22.83
C THR A 343 12.32 -25.88 21.51
N PRO A 344 12.50 -25.21 20.36
CA PRO A 344 12.01 -25.74 19.10
C PRO A 344 12.67 -27.11 18.86
N GLY A 345 11.86 -28.15 18.72
CA GLY A 345 12.33 -29.34 18.02
C GLY A 345 12.82 -28.90 16.64
N SER A 346 13.97 -29.42 16.19
CA SER A 346 14.66 -29.03 14.95
C SER A 346 13.66 -28.69 13.83
N LEU A 347 13.43 -27.37 13.60
CA LEU A 347 12.66 -26.89 12.49
C LEU A 347 13.43 -27.29 11.22
N GLY A 348 12.86 -28.23 10.48
CA GLY A 348 13.32 -28.53 9.13
C GLY A 348 13.40 -27.21 8.38
N ALA A 349 14.52 -27.01 7.68
CA ALA A 349 14.80 -25.79 6.91
C ALA A 349 13.52 -25.34 6.21
N LEU A 350 13.10 -24.10 6.48
CA LEU A 350 12.04 -23.43 5.73
C LEU A 350 12.49 -23.42 4.26
N ASP A 351 11.88 -24.32 3.48
CA ASP A 351 12.09 -24.38 2.03
C ASP A 351 11.40 -23.17 1.41
N PRO A 352 12.14 -22.20 0.85
CA PRO A 352 11.54 -21.00 0.24
C PRO A 352 10.75 -21.29 -1.04
N GLY A 353 10.59 -22.56 -1.42
CA GLY A 353 9.98 -23.01 -2.67
C GLY A 353 8.54 -23.53 -2.59
N LYS A 354 7.89 -23.55 -1.42
CA LYS A 354 6.50 -24.04 -1.30
C LYS A 354 5.49 -22.92 -1.03
N GLY A 355 5.33 -22.06 -1.99
CA GLY A 355 4.25 -21.08 -2.03
C GLY A 355 3.72 -20.94 -3.44
N ALA A 356 2.89 -21.86 -3.90
CA ALA A 356 1.83 -21.71 -4.90
C ALA A 356 1.59 -23.04 -5.62
N SER A 357 0.84 -23.92 -5.00
CA SER A 357 0.11 -24.92 -5.75
C SER A 357 -1.02 -24.22 -6.49
N THR A 358 -0.84 -24.00 -7.79
CA THR A 358 -1.92 -23.66 -8.71
C THR A 358 -2.96 -24.78 -8.69
N PRO A 359 -4.26 -24.50 -8.51
CA PRO A 359 -5.27 -25.48 -8.83
C PRO A 359 -5.31 -25.63 -10.36
N SER A 360 -4.99 -26.83 -10.82
CA SER A 360 -5.27 -27.28 -12.18
C SER A 360 -6.78 -27.19 -12.41
N THR A 361 -7.22 -26.26 -13.23
CA THR A 361 -8.54 -26.28 -13.85
C THR A 361 -8.39 -26.93 -15.22
N ALA A 362 -8.76 -28.21 -15.29
CA ALA A 362 -9.26 -28.81 -16.53
C ALA A 362 -10.70 -28.30 -16.75
N PHE A 363 -10.98 -27.91 -17.99
CA PHE A 363 -12.18 -27.41 -18.68
C PHE A 363 -12.39 -25.91 -18.66
#